data_cc52da08bbc3cf46dae4347dd5a55242
#
_entry.id   cc52da08bbc3cf46dae4347dd5a55242
#
_cell.length_a   1.000
_cell.length_b   1.000
_cell.length_c   1.000
_cell.angle_alpha   90.00
_cell.angle_beta   90.00
_cell.angle_gamma   90.00
#
_symmetry.space_group_name_H-M   'P 1'
#
loop_
_entity.id
_entity.type
_entity.pdbx_description
1 polymer ?
#
loop_
_entity_poly.entity_id
_entity_poly.type
_entity_poly.pdbx_seq_one_letter_code
_entity_poly.pdbx_strand_id
1 'polypeptide(L)'
;MRLLFIIIAFIATIQSLAQNLNLGHTTITFNDPNRSGGFGNGGGPGRQIQTEIYYPAPANGENVAVSDGQWPIIVFGHGFAMNWDAYSNIWSALVPYGYIMAFPRTESGIFPTPSHGDFGLDIALVAEKLSESGQNINSIFYNKISDYTCAMGHSMGGGAAVLAASQSTIFDAYLGLAPAETNPSAIAAADNLQIPSLILSGSNDGVTPPSQHHLPIFNAIAHECKSFANLIGGGHCYFANSNFNCDFGESTSSTGISLTRAEQQSLMYQQIIPWLSYFLGQSCEGYAAFIEYPINGISLNSTCPGNIPDVTITQNNNTLSTTTQGNSYQWYLNGEPILGETNDSLQVSGNLSGVYQLLVYFDFGCEYSNNIVTVEEFKTTLQVYPNPAGNFIEIKGLPVVNCSYSVFNLHGQFMQGGTLNADCDTILLNKMPEGAYFLQLNGLNFKVVIQR
;
A
#
# COMPACT_ATOMS: atom_id res chain seq x y z
N MET A 1 -10.20 -15.30 24.27
CA MET A 1 -9.67 -14.01 24.80
C MET A 1 -8.72 -13.30 23.82
N ARG A 2 -7.92 -14.01 23.01
CA ARG A 2 -7.10 -13.42 21.93
C ARG A 2 -7.92 -12.79 20.80
N LEU A 3 -9.04 -13.41 20.39
CA LEU A 3 -9.89 -12.90 19.30
C LEU A 3 -10.49 -11.51 19.58
N LEU A 4 -10.85 -11.24 20.83
CA LEU A 4 -11.50 -9.96 21.19
C LEU A 4 -10.53 -8.77 21.19
N PHE A 5 -9.25 -9.01 21.52
CA PHE A 5 -8.21 -7.96 21.49
C PHE A 5 -7.77 -7.64 20.04
N ILE A 6 -7.74 -8.65 19.15
CA ILE A 6 -7.39 -8.46 17.73
C ILE A 6 -8.50 -7.66 17.01
N ILE A 7 -9.78 -7.96 17.28
CA ILE A 7 -10.90 -7.23 16.66
C ILE A 7 -10.91 -5.75 17.10
N ILE A 8 -10.60 -5.45 18.36
CA ILE A 8 -10.55 -4.05 18.85
C ILE A 8 -9.32 -3.33 18.29
N ALA A 9 -8.17 -3.99 18.18
CA ALA A 9 -6.98 -3.42 17.53
C ALA A 9 -7.19 -3.21 16.02
N PHE A 10 -7.87 -4.12 15.34
CA PHE A 10 -8.15 -4.04 13.91
C PHE A 10 -9.14 -2.91 13.57
N ILE A 11 -10.19 -2.71 14.37
CA ILE A 11 -11.09 -1.55 14.21
C ILE A 11 -10.32 -0.24 14.48
N ALA A 12 -9.38 -0.22 15.42
CA ALA A 12 -8.54 0.94 15.71
C ALA A 12 -7.50 1.22 14.59
N THR A 13 -6.94 0.18 13.95
CA THR A 13 -5.97 0.34 12.85
C THR A 13 -6.63 0.73 11.53
N ILE A 14 -7.82 0.20 11.21
CA ILE A 14 -8.61 0.69 10.07
C ILE A 14 -9.01 2.17 10.28
N GLN A 15 -9.33 2.58 11.50
CA GLN A 15 -9.58 4.00 11.80
C GLN A 15 -8.32 4.87 11.75
N SER A 16 -7.11 4.31 11.95
CA SER A 16 -5.86 5.07 11.84
C SER A 16 -5.37 5.23 10.39
N LEU A 17 -5.81 4.33 9.47
CA LEU A 17 -5.55 4.45 8.04
C LEU A 17 -6.53 5.42 7.34
N ALA A 18 -7.72 5.65 7.88
CA ALA A 18 -8.56 6.75 7.47
C ALA A 18 -7.94 8.07 7.99
N GLN A 19 -6.90 8.55 7.33
CA GLN A 19 -6.58 9.97 7.43
C GLN A 19 -7.90 10.70 7.15
N ASN A 20 -8.22 11.78 7.88
CA ASN A 20 -9.41 12.61 7.63
C ASN A 20 -9.23 13.38 6.29
N LEU A 21 -9.05 12.61 5.20
CA LEU A 21 -8.87 13.16 3.87
C LEU A 21 -10.23 13.60 3.34
N ASN A 22 -10.29 14.84 2.94
CA ASN A 22 -11.47 15.39 2.30
C ASN A 22 -11.45 15.07 0.80
N LEU A 23 -12.56 15.38 0.14
CA LEU A 23 -12.79 15.05 -1.25
C LEU A 23 -12.54 16.25 -2.14
N GLY A 24 -11.42 16.23 -2.87
CA GLY A 24 -11.17 17.13 -3.99
C GLY A 24 -11.79 16.59 -5.27
N HIS A 25 -12.17 17.47 -6.18
CA HIS A 25 -12.72 17.13 -7.48
C HIS A 25 -12.16 18.05 -8.58
N THR A 26 -11.92 17.49 -9.75
CA THR A 26 -11.59 18.24 -10.97
C THR A 26 -12.08 17.49 -12.20
N THR A 27 -12.34 18.23 -13.28
CA THR A 27 -12.69 17.65 -14.59
C THR A 27 -11.56 17.91 -15.57
N ILE A 28 -11.03 16.86 -16.19
CA ILE A 28 -10.00 16.93 -17.21
C ILE A 28 -10.50 16.27 -18.49
N THR A 29 -10.28 16.91 -19.64
CA THR A 29 -10.51 16.27 -20.94
C THR A 29 -9.18 15.79 -21.51
N PHE A 30 -8.98 14.49 -21.53
CA PHE A 30 -7.89 13.86 -22.25
C PHE A 30 -8.26 13.71 -23.72
N ASN A 31 -7.27 13.54 -24.60
CA ASN A 31 -7.53 13.27 -26.00
C ASN A 31 -6.67 12.12 -26.52
N ASP A 32 -7.26 11.35 -27.45
CA ASP A 32 -6.54 10.38 -28.24
C ASP A 32 -6.46 10.88 -29.69
N PRO A 33 -5.29 11.32 -30.15
CA PRO A 33 -5.13 11.86 -31.50
C PRO A 33 -5.33 10.81 -32.60
N ASN A 34 -5.29 9.53 -32.26
CA ASN A 34 -5.38 8.41 -33.20
C ASN A 34 -6.82 7.90 -33.38
N ARG A 35 -7.75 8.30 -32.53
CA ARG A 35 -9.17 7.93 -32.60
C ARG A 35 -10.04 9.17 -32.75
N SER A 36 -11.30 9.00 -33.11
CA SER A 36 -12.29 10.08 -33.27
C SER A 36 -13.48 9.90 -32.33
N GLY A 37 -14.30 10.94 -32.19
CA GLY A 37 -15.52 10.91 -31.38
C GLY A 37 -15.26 11.15 -29.88
N GLY A 38 -15.92 10.40 -29.01
CA GLY A 38 -15.87 10.54 -27.57
C GLY A 38 -16.80 11.62 -27.03
N PHE A 39 -16.49 12.17 -25.85
CA PHE A 39 -17.31 13.16 -25.16
C PHE A 39 -16.42 14.21 -24.49
N GLY A 40 -16.79 15.48 -24.63
CA GLY A 40 -16.09 16.62 -24.01
C GLY A 40 -15.46 17.58 -25.02
N ASN A 41 -14.81 18.61 -24.50
CA ASN A 41 -14.14 19.65 -25.27
C ASN A 41 -12.81 20.03 -24.62
N GLY A 42 -11.88 20.54 -25.39
CA GLY A 42 -10.64 21.17 -24.89
C GLY A 42 -9.46 20.22 -24.68
N GLY A 43 -9.61 18.92 -24.93
CA GLY A 43 -8.53 17.95 -24.83
C GLY A 43 -7.56 17.92 -26.03
N GLY A 44 -7.87 18.64 -27.12
CA GLY A 44 -7.09 18.66 -28.35
C GLY A 44 -7.77 17.90 -29.50
N PRO A 45 -7.08 17.66 -30.62
CA PRO A 45 -7.64 16.92 -31.75
C PRO A 45 -7.77 15.42 -31.43
N GLY A 46 -8.74 14.75 -32.06
CA GLY A 46 -9.00 13.33 -31.91
C GLY A 46 -10.17 13.01 -31.00
N ARG A 47 -10.18 11.81 -30.40
CA ARG A 47 -11.23 11.38 -29.49
C ARG A 47 -11.10 12.12 -28.15
N GLN A 48 -12.20 12.78 -27.75
CA GLN A 48 -12.25 13.53 -26.49
C GLN A 48 -12.74 12.61 -25.36
N ILE A 49 -12.04 12.59 -24.23
CA ILE A 49 -12.35 11.76 -23.08
C ILE A 49 -12.44 12.65 -21.85
N GLN A 50 -13.57 13.32 -21.68
CA GLN A 50 -13.83 14.11 -20.49
C GLN A 50 -13.97 13.16 -19.31
N THR A 51 -13.19 13.43 -18.26
CA THR A 51 -13.05 12.55 -17.10
C THR A 51 -13.26 13.34 -15.82
N GLU A 52 -14.15 12.85 -14.96
CA GLU A 52 -14.30 13.37 -13.59
C GLU A 52 -13.29 12.69 -12.69
N ILE A 53 -12.55 13.47 -11.94
CA ILE A 53 -11.46 12.96 -11.09
C ILE A 53 -11.71 13.42 -9.65
N TYR A 54 -11.88 12.45 -8.76
CA TYR A 54 -12.03 12.64 -7.32
C TYR A 54 -10.75 12.20 -6.63
N TYR A 55 -10.24 12.99 -5.67
CA TYR A 55 -8.92 12.75 -5.08
C TYR A 55 -8.84 13.20 -3.63
N PRO A 56 -7.89 12.65 -2.85
CA PRO A 56 -7.62 13.10 -1.49
C PRO A 56 -7.20 14.56 -1.43
N ALA A 57 -7.89 15.36 -0.63
CA ALA A 57 -7.64 16.80 -0.51
C ALA A 57 -7.67 17.25 0.96
N PRO A 58 -7.02 18.37 1.33
CA PRO A 58 -7.09 18.92 2.68
C PRO A 58 -8.45 19.53 3.02
N ALA A 59 -9.27 19.83 1.99
CA ALA A 59 -10.63 20.35 2.13
C ALA A 59 -11.49 19.87 0.96
N ASN A 60 -12.81 19.74 1.19
CA ASN A 60 -13.74 19.45 0.11
C ASN A 60 -13.81 20.60 -0.88
N GLY A 61 -13.81 20.30 -2.18
CA GLY A 61 -13.99 21.34 -3.18
C GLY A 61 -13.54 20.98 -4.58
N GLU A 62 -13.92 21.83 -5.53
CA GLU A 62 -13.51 21.73 -6.91
C GLU A 62 -12.15 22.42 -7.11
N ASN A 63 -11.26 21.76 -7.84
CA ASN A 63 -9.90 22.25 -8.16
C ASN A 63 -9.05 22.66 -6.92
N VAL A 64 -9.34 22.09 -5.76
CA VAL A 64 -8.52 22.24 -4.56
C VAL A 64 -7.20 21.45 -4.70
N ALA A 65 -6.20 21.81 -3.90
CA ALA A 65 -4.92 21.10 -3.91
C ALA A 65 -5.09 19.62 -3.52
N VAL A 66 -4.32 18.74 -4.14
CA VAL A 66 -4.20 17.35 -3.72
C VAL A 66 -3.44 17.28 -2.39
N SER A 67 -3.92 16.47 -1.45
CA SER A 67 -3.23 16.23 -0.17
C SER A 67 -1.80 15.70 -0.37
N ASP A 68 -0.93 15.93 0.61
CA ASP A 68 0.41 15.36 0.60
C ASP A 68 0.36 13.83 0.66
N GLY A 69 1.26 13.19 -0.07
CA GLY A 69 1.30 11.74 -0.27
C GLY A 69 1.39 11.37 -1.74
N GLN A 70 1.49 10.07 -1.99
CA GLN A 70 1.41 9.47 -3.33
C GLN A 70 0.23 8.51 -3.35
N TRP A 71 -0.72 8.75 -4.24
CA TRP A 71 -2.02 8.11 -4.25
C TRP A 71 -2.18 7.21 -5.48
N PRO A 72 -2.57 5.95 -5.33
CA PRO A 72 -2.85 5.07 -6.46
C PRO A 72 -4.09 5.54 -7.23
N ILE A 73 -4.07 5.23 -8.53
CA ILE A 73 -5.14 5.56 -9.46
C ILE A 73 -6.12 4.40 -9.59
N ILE A 74 -7.41 4.69 -9.56
CA ILE A 74 -8.48 3.76 -9.96
C ILE A 74 -9.27 4.41 -11.10
N VAL A 75 -9.22 3.81 -12.30
CA VAL A 75 -10.07 4.26 -13.41
C VAL A 75 -11.30 3.39 -13.44
N PHE A 76 -12.48 4.05 -13.34
CA PHE A 76 -13.75 3.38 -13.17
C PHE A 76 -14.66 3.50 -14.41
N GLY A 77 -14.99 2.36 -15.01
CA GLY A 77 -15.99 2.27 -16.08
C GLY A 77 -17.42 2.18 -15.56
N HIS A 78 -18.29 3.07 -16.01
CA HIS A 78 -19.73 3.08 -15.64
C HIS A 78 -20.53 2.02 -16.41
N GLY A 79 -21.72 1.67 -15.92
CA GLY A 79 -22.65 0.76 -16.56
C GLY A 79 -23.34 1.36 -17.80
N PHE A 80 -23.99 0.50 -18.59
CA PHE A 80 -24.76 0.90 -19.76
C PHE A 80 -25.87 1.89 -19.39
N ALA A 81 -26.01 2.97 -20.15
CA ALA A 81 -26.98 4.04 -19.91
C ALA A 81 -26.91 4.68 -18.52
N MET A 82 -25.74 4.64 -17.89
CA MET A 82 -25.43 5.25 -16.61
C MET A 82 -24.35 6.32 -16.78
N ASN A 83 -24.34 7.31 -15.89
CA ASN A 83 -23.29 8.30 -15.81
C ASN A 83 -22.39 8.03 -14.58
N TRP A 84 -21.26 8.72 -14.51
CA TRP A 84 -20.34 8.64 -13.36
C TRP A 84 -21.02 8.99 -12.02
N ASP A 85 -21.98 9.93 -12.01
CA ASP A 85 -22.66 10.43 -10.82
C ASP A 85 -23.47 9.36 -10.07
N ALA A 86 -23.89 8.30 -10.78
CA ALA A 86 -24.50 7.12 -10.18
C ALA A 86 -23.57 6.37 -9.22
N TYR A 87 -22.26 6.67 -9.23
CA TYR A 87 -21.24 5.99 -8.43
C TYR A 87 -20.64 6.87 -7.33
N SER A 88 -21.37 7.91 -6.90
CA SER A 88 -20.88 8.79 -5.82
C SER A 88 -20.68 8.04 -4.50
N ASN A 89 -21.39 6.95 -4.26
CA ASN A 89 -21.14 6.03 -3.16
C ASN A 89 -19.71 5.44 -3.21
N ILE A 90 -19.17 5.13 -4.39
CA ILE A 90 -17.85 4.51 -4.57
C ILE A 90 -16.72 5.52 -4.29
N TRP A 91 -16.73 6.69 -4.96
CA TRP A 91 -15.67 7.66 -4.70
C TRP A 91 -15.72 8.25 -3.30
N SER A 92 -16.92 8.45 -2.73
CA SER A 92 -17.07 8.92 -1.35
C SER A 92 -16.55 7.92 -0.32
N ALA A 93 -16.58 6.62 -0.65
CA ALA A 93 -16.01 5.58 0.20
C ALA A 93 -14.51 5.44 0.02
N LEU A 94 -13.98 5.48 -1.23
CA LEU A 94 -12.59 5.11 -1.51
C LEU A 94 -11.62 6.29 -1.42
N VAL A 95 -12.00 7.50 -1.82
CA VAL A 95 -11.10 8.67 -1.77
C VAL A 95 -10.56 8.95 -0.36
N PRO A 96 -11.35 8.86 0.74
CA PRO A 96 -10.82 9.01 2.10
C PRO A 96 -9.79 7.95 2.52
N TYR A 97 -9.74 6.81 1.83
CA TYR A 97 -8.69 5.79 2.01
C TYR A 97 -7.43 6.05 1.17
N GLY A 98 -7.36 7.16 0.44
CA GLY A 98 -6.17 7.55 -0.28
C GLY A 98 -6.13 7.08 -1.74
N TYR A 99 -7.25 7.01 -2.42
CA TYR A 99 -7.30 6.67 -3.84
C TYR A 99 -7.68 7.88 -4.69
N ILE A 100 -7.04 8.04 -5.86
CA ILE A 100 -7.49 8.93 -6.92
C ILE A 100 -8.44 8.13 -7.81
N MET A 101 -9.68 8.58 -7.95
CA MET A 101 -10.69 7.90 -8.76
C MET A 101 -11.03 8.71 -10.01
N ALA A 102 -10.85 8.11 -11.19
CA ALA A 102 -11.12 8.73 -12.48
C ALA A 102 -12.28 8.03 -13.19
N PHE A 103 -13.25 8.82 -13.66
CA PHE A 103 -14.48 8.35 -14.31
C PHE A 103 -14.57 8.94 -15.72
N PRO A 104 -14.15 8.22 -16.78
CA PRO A 104 -14.38 8.62 -18.16
C PRO A 104 -15.89 8.73 -18.43
N ARG A 105 -16.32 9.82 -19.08
CA ARG A 105 -17.73 10.09 -19.38
C ARG A 105 -18.17 9.62 -20.77
N THR A 106 -17.27 9.00 -21.50
CA THR A 106 -17.55 8.44 -22.83
C THR A 106 -18.45 7.22 -22.72
N GLU A 107 -19.15 6.86 -23.80
CA GLU A 107 -20.00 5.68 -23.92
C GLU A 107 -21.20 5.61 -22.92
N SER A 108 -21.57 6.73 -22.33
CA SER A 108 -22.67 6.79 -21.34
C SER A 108 -24.08 6.86 -21.94
N GLY A 109 -24.19 7.04 -23.26
CA GLY A 109 -25.46 7.16 -23.99
C GLY A 109 -26.16 5.83 -24.24
N ILE A 110 -27.40 5.92 -24.73
CA ILE A 110 -28.15 4.78 -25.28
C ILE A 110 -28.01 4.78 -26.80
N PHE A 111 -27.89 5.96 -27.38
CA PHE A 111 -27.74 6.17 -28.83
C PHE A 111 -26.65 7.21 -29.12
N PRO A 112 -25.65 6.91 -30.01
CA PRO A 112 -25.41 5.60 -30.59
C PRO A 112 -25.13 4.52 -29.54
N THR A 113 -25.27 3.24 -29.90
CA THR A 113 -24.94 2.13 -28.99
C THR A 113 -23.49 2.24 -28.56
N PRO A 114 -23.19 2.16 -27.26
CA PRO A 114 -21.83 2.25 -26.74
C PRO A 114 -20.86 1.27 -27.41
N SER A 115 -19.66 1.74 -27.72
CA SER A 115 -18.55 0.91 -28.17
C SER A 115 -17.76 0.40 -26.97
N HIS A 116 -17.93 -0.86 -26.61
CA HIS A 116 -17.21 -1.45 -25.47
C HIS A 116 -15.70 -1.45 -25.68
N GLY A 117 -15.24 -1.68 -26.92
CA GLY A 117 -13.83 -1.62 -27.27
C GLY A 117 -13.24 -0.21 -27.09
N ASP A 118 -13.95 0.83 -27.62
CA ASP A 118 -13.52 2.21 -27.40
C ASP A 118 -13.52 2.60 -25.93
N PHE A 119 -14.50 2.12 -25.17
CA PHE A 119 -14.55 2.41 -23.72
C PHE A 119 -13.38 1.77 -22.98
N GLY A 120 -12.98 0.53 -23.33
CA GLY A 120 -11.78 -0.10 -22.79
C GLY A 120 -10.51 0.70 -23.10
N LEU A 121 -10.36 1.17 -24.35
CA LEU A 121 -9.24 2.02 -24.75
C LEU A 121 -9.26 3.39 -24.04
N ASP A 122 -10.44 3.95 -23.77
CA ASP A 122 -10.58 5.21 -23.01
C ASP A 122 -10.13 5.04 -21.56
N ILE A 123 -10.53 3.92 -20.90
CA ILE A 123 -10.10 3.57 -19.54
C ILE A 123 -8.57 3.47 -19.47
N ALA A 124 -7.95 2.77 -20.43
CA ALA A 124 -6.50 2.62 -20.48
C ALA A 124 -5.79 3.97 -20.71
N LEU A 125 -6.25 4.75 -21.69
CA LEU A 125 -5.65 6.07 -21.96
C LEU A 125 -5.77 7.01 -20.77
N VAL A 126 -6.90 7.04 -20.06
CA VAL A 126 -7.07 7.87 -18.87
C VAL A 126 -6.08 7.46 -17.78
N ALA A 127 -5.86 6.16 -17.55
CA ALA A 127 -4.86 5.68 -16.61
C ALA A 127 -3.45 6.16 -16.98
N GLU A 128 -3.04 6.01 -18.24
CA GLU A 128 -1.74 6.44 -18.76
C GLU A 128 -1.55 7.97 -18.60
N LYS A 129 -2.51 8.75 -19.09
CA LYS A 129 -2.44 10.23 -19.06
C LYS A 129 -2.50 10.81 -17.66
N LEU A 130 -3.27 10.20 -16.76
CA LEU A 130 -3.32 10.63 -15.36
C LEU A 130 -2.01 10.27 -14.66
N SER A 131 -1.43 9.09 -14.89
CA SER A 131 -0.12 8.72 -14.39
C SER A 131 0.97 9.67 -14.89
N GLU A 132 1.00 9.98 -16.22
CA GLU A 132 1.92 10.98 -16.80
C GLU A 132 1.78 12.35 -16.12
N SER A 133 0.57 12.73 -15.68
CA SER A 133 0.33 14.01 -15.01
C SER A 133 1.07 14.12 -13.66
N GLY A 134 1.38 12.99 -13.01
CA GLY A 134 2.22 12.93 -11.82
C GLY A 134 3.66 13.38 -12.05
N GLN A 135 4.15 13.35 -13.30
CA GLN A 135 5.47 13.81 -13.71
C GLN A 135 5.47 15.26 -14.24
N ASN A 136 4.29 15.83 -14.48
CA ASN A 136 4.16 17.16 -15.05
C ASN A 136 4.10 18.23 -13.95
N ILE A 137 5.12 19.08 -13.86
CA ILE A 137 5.23 20.15 -12.85
C ILE A 137 4.06 21.17 -12.88
N ASN A 138 3.34 21.26 -14.00
CA ASN A 138 2.18 22.14 -14.13
C ASN A 138 0.85 21.47 -13.75
N SER A 139 0.86 20.19 -13.40
CA SER A 139 -0.32 19.44 -12.97
C SER A 139 -0.56 19.61 -11.46
N ILE A 140 -1.82 19.66 -11.06
CA ILE A 140 -2.20 19.57 -9.64
C ILE A 140 -1.79 18.22 -9.01
N PHE A 141 -1.55 17.20 -9.85
CA PHE A 141 -1.13 15.86 -9.45
C PHE A 141 0.40 15.68 -9.42
N TYR A 142 1.19 16.72 -9.67
CA TYR A 142 2.65 16.63 -9.67
C TYR A 142 3.20 16.06 -8.36
N ASN A 143 3.97 14.96 -8.44
CA ASN A 143 4.48 14.19 -7.30
C ASN A 143 3.39 13.69 -6.31
N LYS A 144 2.15 13.49 -6.79
CA LYS A 144 1.02 13.04 -5.96
C LYS A 144 0.46 11.68 -6.37
N ILE A 145 1.00 11.08 -7.42
CA ILE A 145 0.55 9.80 -7.98
C ILE A 145 1.57 8.72 -7.65
N SER A 146 1.11 7.60 -7.11
CA SER A 146 1.94 6.41 -6.90
C SER A 146 2.05 5.58 -8.19
N ASP A 147 2.92 4.56 -8.17
CA ASP A 147 3.13 3.68 -9.31
C ASP A 147 2.00 2.66 -9.52
N TYR A 148 1.01 2.58 -8.62
CA TYR A 148 -0.05 1.56 -8.65
C TYR A 148 -1.34 2.06 -9.30
N THR A 149 -1.91 1.25 -10.19
CA THR A 149 -3.12 1.59 -10.95
C THR A 149 -4.08 0.41 -11.04
N CYS A 150 -5.39 0.65 -10.85
CA CYS A 150 -6.44 -0.36 -10.96
C CYS A 150 -7.43 -0.02 -12.07
N ALA A 151 -7.75 -1.01 -12.90
CA ALA A 151 -8.92 -0.98 -13.77
C ALA A 151 -10.14 -1.46 -12.99
N MET A 152 -11.13 -0.60 -12.78
CA MET A 152 -12.36 -0.94 -12.07
C MET A 152 -13.59 -0.60 -12.89
N GLY A 153 -14.70 -1.29 -12.69
CA GLY A 153 -15.95 -0.90 -13.35
C GLY A 153 -17.14 -1.74 -12.95
N HIS A 154 -18.32 -1.23 -13.29
CA HIS A 154 -19.60 -1.89 -13.05
C HIS A 154 -20.26 -2.29 -14.37
N SER A 155 -20.84 -3.51 -14.43
CA SER A 155 -21.63 -3.95 -15.57
C SER A 155 -20.83 -3.88 -16.89
N MET A 156 -21.34 -3.16 -17.90
CA MET A 156 -20.64 -2.85 -19.16
C MET A 156 -19.24 -2.29 -18.90
N GLY A 157 -19.09 -1.35 -17.96
CA GLY A 157 -17.80 -0.77 -17.60
C GLY A 157 -16.87 -1.77 -16.91
N GLY A 158 -17.40 -2.76 -16.19
CA GLY A 158 -16.63 -3.85 -15.62
C GLY A 158 -16.03 -4.75 -16.72
N GLY A 159 -16.80 -5.07 -17.76
CA GLY A 159 -16.30 -5.78 -18.95
C GLY A 159 -15.31 -4.92 -19.75
N ALA A 160 -15.59 -3.62 -19.93
CA ALA A 160 -14.66 -2.70 -20.62
C ALA A 160 -13.33 -2.55 -19.83
N ALA A 161 -13.36 -2.60 -18.50
CA ALA A 161 -12.15 -2.62 -17.67
C ALA A 161 -11.31 -3.91 -17.87
N VAL A 162 -11.96 -5.06 -18.12
CA VAL A 162 -11.25 -6.29 -18.57
C VAL A 162 -10.55 -6.04 -19.91
N LEU A 163 -11.25 -5.44 -20.88
CA LEU A 163 -10.66 -5.11 -22.18
C LEU A 163 -9.46 -4.16 -22.03
N ALA A 164 -9.58 -3.14 -21.18
CA ALA A 164 -8.50 -2.20 -20.87
C ALA A 164 -7.27 -2.91 -20.29
N ALA A 165 -7.47 -3.67 -19.22
CA ALA A 165 -6.39 -4.32 -18.49
C ALA A 165 -5.74 -5.47 -19.27
N SER A 166 -6.44 -6.10 -20.21
CA SER A 166 -5.88 -7.14 -21.08
C SER A 166 -4.97 -6.61 -22.18
N GLN A 167 -5.02 -5.30 -22.48
CA GLN A 167 -4.31 -4.67 -23.60
C GLN A 167 -3.25 -3.66 -23.14
N SER A 168 -3.26 -3.23 -21.87
CA SER A 168 -2.33 -2.23 -21.34
C SER A 168 -1.66 -2.75 -20.09
N THR A 169 -0.35 -2.54 -19.99
CA THR A 169 0.47 -2.90 -18.83
C THR A 169 0.48 -1.83 -17.75
N ILE A 170 -0.33 -0.77 -17.88
CA ILE A 170 -0.44 0.30 -16.88
C ILE A 170 -1.15 -0.17 -15.61
N PHE A 171 -1.92 -1.26 -15.69
CA PHE A 171 -2.74 -1.72 -14.58
C PHE A 171 -2.03 -2.81 -13.78
N ASP A 172 -2.03 -2.65 -12.46
CA ASP A 172 -1.50 -3.59 -11.49
C ASP A 172 -2.60 -4.48 -10.89
N ALA A 173 -3.87 -4.07 -11.01
CA ALA A 173 -5.01 -4.78 -10.46
C ALA A 173 -6.28 -4.58 -11.30
N TYR A 174 -7.20 -5.57 -11.26
CA TYR A 174 -8.53 -5.47 -11.86
C TYR A 174 -9.62 -5.73 -10.81
N LEU A 175 -10.68 -4.89 -10.81
CA LEU A 175 -11.83 -5.04 -9.94
C LEU A 175 -13.14 -4.87 -10.70
N GLY A 176 -13.91 -5.95 -10.85
CA GLY A 176 -15.20 -5.96 -11.52
C GLY A 176 -16.39 -6.01 -10.55
N LEU A 177 -17.31 -5.07 -10.67
CA LEU A 177 -18.60 -5.11 -10.00
C LEU A 177 -19.65 -5.60 -11.00
N ALA A 178 -20.15 -6.83 -10.82
CA ALA A 178 -21.09 -7.47 -11.75
C ALA A 178 -20.70 -7.29 -13.23
N PRO A 179 -19.48 -7.62 -13.67
CA PRO A 179 -18.96 -7.27 -15.00
C PRO A 179 -19.76 -8.00 -16.09
N ALA A 180 -20.20 -7.24 -17.10
CA ALA A 180 -20.92 -7.80 -18.24
C ALA A 180 -19.97 -8.39 -19.28
N GLU A 181 -20.40 -9.44 -19.99
CA GLU A 181 -19.79 -9.80 -21.26
C GLU A 181 -20.01 -8.69 -22.28
N THR A 182 -18.99 -8.44 -23.09
CA THR A 182 -18.92 -7.29 -23.99
C THR A 182 -18.67 -7.71 -25.44
N ASN A 183 -18.66 -6.74 -26.35
CA ASN A 183 -18.18 -6.92 -27.72
C ASN A 183 -17.18 -5.78 -28.05
N PRO A 184 -15.86 -6.04 -28.17
CA PRO A 184 -15.19 -7.36 -28.11
C PRO A 184 -15.44 -8.12 -26.80
N SER A 185 -15.24 -9.44 -26.81
CA SER A 185 -15.54 -10.33 -25.68
C SER A 185 -14.61 -10.07 -24.48
N ALA A 186 -15.21 -9.72 -23.32
CA ALA A 186 -14.49 -9.63 -22.06
C ALA A 186 -14.04 -11.01 -21.55
N ILE A 187 -14.83 -12.07 -21.79
CA ILE A 187 -14.46 -13.45 -21.44
C ILE A 187 -13.18 -13.85 -22.18
N ALA A 188 -13.11 -13.61 -23.51
CA ALA A 188 -11.93 -13.92 -24.29
C ALA A 188 -10.71 -13.05 -23.88
N ALA A 189 -10.94 -11.78 -23.56
CA ALA A 189 -9.89 -10.86 -23.11
C ALA A 189 -9.32 -11.23 -21.73
N ALA A 190 -10.14 -11.79 -20.86
CA ALA A 190 -9.75 -12.18 -19.49
C ALA A 190 -8.63 -13.24 -19.47
N ASP A 191 -8.48 -14.05 -20.53
CA ASP A 191 -7.36 -15.01 -20.67
C ASP A 191 -5.98 -14.32 -20.76
N ASN A 192 -5.95 -13.03 -21.05
CA ASN A 192 -4.74 -12.22 -21.08
C ASN A 192 -4.53 -11.37 -19.81
N LEU A 193 -5.42 -11.44 -18.82
CA LEU A 193 -5.23 -10.76 -17.55
C LEU A 193 -4.17 -11.47 -16.71
N GLN A 194 -2.99 -10.84 -16.59
CA GLN A 194 -1.84 -11.33 -15.83
C GLN A 194 -1.66 -10.55 -14.50
N ILE A 195 -2.73 -9.96 -13.98
CA ILE A 195 -2.73 -9.14 -12.76
C ILE A 195 -3.75 -9.66 -11.75
N PRO A 196 -3.53 -9.43 -10.44
CA PRO A 196 -4.49 -9.77 -9.40
C PRO A 196 -5.88 -9.23 -9.69
N SER A 197 -6.89 -10.07 -9.51
CA SER A 197 -8.24 -9.73 -9.95
C SER A 197 -9.29 -10.09 -8.90
N LEU A 198 -10.26 -9.18 -8.70
CA LEU A 198 -11.42 -9.39 -7.84
C LEU A 198 -12.71 -9.11 -8.61
N ILE A 199 -13.62 -10.07 -8.61
CA ILE A 199 -14.99 -9.89 -9.13
C ILE A 199 -15.99 -9.98 -8.00
N LEU A 200 -16.82 -8.96 -7.84
CA LEU A 200 -18.01 -8.99 -6.99
C LEU A 200 -19.24 -9.27 -7.84
N SER A 201 -20.11 -10.13 -7.33
CA SER A 201 -21.33 -10.59 -8.00
C SER A 201 -22.51 -10.55 -7.06
N GLY A 202 -23.67 -10.10 -7.51
CA GLY A 202 -24.92 -10.32 -6.79
C GLY A 202 -25.50 -11.70 -7.13
N SER A 203 -25.80 -12.54 -6.13
CA SER A 203 -26.29 -13.90 -6.39
C SER A 203 -27.64 -13.94 -7.13
N ASN A 204 -28.40 -12.83 -7.06
CA ASN A 204 -29.73 -12.68 -7.63
C ASN A 204 -29.74 -11.68 -8.81
N ASP A 205 -28.57 -11.41 -9.38
CA ASP A 205 -28.42 -10.58 -10.56
C ASP A 205 -29.06 -11.24 -11.78
N GLY A 206 -30.12 -10.65 -12.28
CA GLY A 206 -30.82 -11.08 -13.51
C GLY A 206 -30.51 -10.21 -14.70
N VAL A 207 -29.80 -9.07 -14.52
CA VAL A 207 -29.40 -8.16 -15.60
C VAL A 207 -28.17 -8.74 -16.31
N THR A 208 -27.14 -9.12 -15.54
CA THR A 208 -25.98 -9.85 -16.01
C THR A 208 -25.82 -11.13 -15.21
N PRO A 209 -26.61 -12.20 -15.49
CA PRO A 209 -26.60 -13.40 -14.69
C PRO A 209 -25.21 -13.94 -14.42
N PRO A 210 -24.84 -14.23 -13.14
CA PRO A 210 -23.48 -14.63 -12.78
C PRO A 210 -22.92 -15.80 -13.59
N SER A 211 -23.78 -16.77 -13.93
CA SER A 211 -23.40 -17.95 -14.71
C SER A 211 -23.08 -17.67 -16.18
N GLN A 212 -23.55 -16.54 -16.71
CA GLN A 212 -23.38 -16.16 -18.13
C GLN A 212 -22.31 -15.10 -18.33
N HIS A 213 -22.01 -14.29 -17.30
CA HIS A 213 -21.12 -13.14 -17.37
C HIS A 213 -19.97 -13.24 -16.36
N HIS A 214 -20.26 -13.15 -15.08
CA HIS A 214 -19.25 -12.97 -14.05
C HIS A 214 -18.34 -14.19 -13.86
N LEU A 215 -18.93 -15.39 -13.76
CA LEU A 215 -18.19 -16.65 -13.61
C LEU A 215 -17.35 -17.01 -14.83
N PRO A 216 -17.87 -16.88 -16.08
CA PRO A 216 -17.03 -17.07 -17.27
C PRO A 216 -15.83 -16.13 -17.34
N ILE A 217 -16.00 -14.82 -17.02
CA ILE A 217 -14.88 -13.87 -16.94
C ILE A 217 -13.89 -14.32 -15.86
N PHE A 218 -14.36 -14.59 -14.62
CA PHE A 218 -13.53 -15.08 -13.51
C PHE A 218 -12.74 -16.33 -13.88
N ASN A 219 -13.39 -17.32 -14.48
CA ASN A 219 -12.75 -18.58 -14.84
C ASN A 219 -11.65 -18.38 -15.89
N ALA A 220 -11.85 -17.45 -16.84
CA ALA A 220 -10.91 -17.16 -17.91
C ALA A 220 -9.67 -16.39 -17.44
N ILE A 221 -9.73 -15.62 -16.33
CA ILE A 221 -8.57 -14.88 -15.82
C ILE A 221 -7.39 -15.83 -15.60
N ALA A 222 -6.24 -15.49 -16.22
CA ALA A 222 -5.05 -16.35 -16.22
C ALA A 222 -4.19 -16.21 -14.97
N HIS A 223 -4.25 -15.05 -14.28
CA HIS A 223 -3.44 -14.79 -13.09
C HIS A 223 -3.80 -15.75 -11.94
N GLU A 224 -2.77 -16.21 -11.22
CA GLU A 224 -2.94 -17.18 -10.13
C GLU A 224 -3.73 -16.65 -8.94
N CYS A 225 -3.57 -15.35 -8.59
CA CYS A 225 -4.37 -14.71 -7.55
C CYS A 225 -5.60 -14.06 -8.16
N LYS A 226 -6.72 -14.74 -8.14
CA LYS A 226 -8.04 -14.21 -8.54
C LYS A 226 -9.11 -14.60 -7.53
N SER A 227 -10.07 -13.73 -7.34
CA SER A 227 -11.12 -13.88 -6.32
C SER A 227 -12.49 -13.54 -6.88
N PHE A 228 -13.47 -14.36 -6.49
CA PHE A 228 -14.88 -14.18 -6.81
C PHE A 228 -15.69 -14.07 -5.53
N ALA A 229 -16.21 -12.88 -5.24
CA ALA A 229 -17.02 -12.59 -4.07
C ALA A 229 -18.50 -12.53 -4.45
N ASN A 230 -19.26 -13.55 -4.12
CA ASN A 230 -20.69 -13.62 -4.40
C ASN A 230 -21.49 -13.11 -3.20
N LEU A 231 -22.17 -11.96 -3.35
CA LEU A 231 -23.01 -11.35 -2.34
C LEU A 231 -24.36 -12.08 -2.34
N ILE A 232 -24.65 -12.80 -1.28
CA ILE A 232 -25.84 -13.63 -1.17
C ILE A 232 -27.08 -12.75 -1.02
N GLY A 233 -28.03 -12.90 -1.93
CA GLY A 233 -29.22 -12.05 -2.00
C GLY A 233 -29.01 -10.70 -2.68
N GLY A 234 -27.81 -10.45 -3.23
CA GLY A 234 -27.48 -9.21 -3.93
C GLY A 234 -28.02 -9.16 -5.35
N GLY A 235 -28.26 -7.94 -5.86
CA GLY A 235 -28.66 -7.63 -7.22
C GLY A 235 -27.56 -6.97 -8.05
N HIS A 236 -27.90 -6.59 -9.28
CA HIS A 236 -27.00 -5.93 -10.23
C HIS A 236 -26.75 -4.46 -9.88
N CYS A 237 -27.85 -3.69 -9.77
CA CYS A 237 -27.79 -2.23 -9.70
C CYS A 237 -27.46 -1.69 -8.30
N TYR A 238 -27.41 -2.55 -7.30
CA TYR A 238 -27.19 -2.14 -5.92
C TYR A 238 -25.71 -1.87 -5.59
N PHE A 239 -24.81 -2.12 -6.54
CA PHE A 239 -23.42 -1.63 -6.46
C PHE A 239 -23.31 -0.11 -6.65
N ALA A 240 -24.26 0.49 -7.37
CA ALA A 240 -24.36 1.93 -7.59
C ALA A 240 -25.46 2.58 -6.72
N ASN A 241 -25.53 3.91 -6.72
CA ASN A 241 -26.69 4.61 -6.22
C ASN A 241 -27.91 4.35 -7.09
N SER A 242 -29.10 4.71 -6.61
CA SER A 242 -30.33 4.57 -7.40
C SER A 242 -30.20 5.32 -8.73
N ASN A 243 -30.45 4.60 -9.80
CA ASN A 243 -30.41 5.10 -11.17
C ASN A 243 -31.60 4.50 -11.94
N PHE A 244 -32.41 5.36 -12.55
CA PHE A 244 -33.65 4.92 -13.19
C PHE A 244 -33.44 3.80 -14.22
N ASN A 245 -32.44 3.94 -15.10
CA ASN A 245 -32.22 2.96 -16.18
C ASN A 245 -31.79 1.59 -15.62
N CYS A 246 -30.86 1.60 -14.67
CA CYS A 246 -30.41 0.37 -14.04
C CYS A 246 -31.52 -0.27 -13.19
N ASP A 247 -32.17 0.50 -12.33
CA ASP A 247 -33.22 0.00 -11.43
C ASP A 247 -34.41 -0.55 -12.22
N PHE A 248 -34.76 0.03 -13.38
CA PHE A 248 -35.77 -0.50 -14.29
C PHE A 248 -35.34 -1.86 -14.86
N GLY A 249 -34.09 -1.98 -15.36
CA GLY A 249 -33.53 -3.23 -15.83
C GLY A 249 -33.54 -4.31 -14.75
N GLU A 250 -33.11 -3.97 -13.53
CA GLU A 250 -33.12 -4.85 -12.37
C GLU A 250 -34.53 -5.36 -12.04
N SER A 251 -35.49 -4.44 -11.95
CA SER A 251 -36.90 -4.77 -11.59
C SER A 251 -37.59 -5.71 -12.57
N THR A 252 -37.12 -5.72 -13.83
CA THR A 252 -37.68 -6.55 -14.90
C THR A 252 -36.94 -7.87 -15.12
N SER A 253 -35.70 -7.99 -14.66
CA SER A 253 -34.82 -9.12 -14.94
C SER A 253 -34.44 -9.92 -13.69
N SER A 254 -34.31 -9.28 -12.54
CA SER A 254 -33.88 -9.91 -11.31
C SER A 254 -35.02 -10.38 -10.44
N THR A 255 -34.83 -11.50 -9.75
CA THR A 255 -35.79 -12.05 -8.80
C THR A 255 -35.12 -12.49 -7.52
N GLY A 256 -35.82 -12.37 -6.39
CA GLY A 256 -35.33 -12.89 -5.11
C GLY A 256 -34.20 -12.08 -4.48
N ILE A 257 -33.97 -10.84 -4.91
CA ILE A 257 -33.07 -9.92 -4.22
C ILE A 257 -33.58 -9.75 -2.79
N SER A 258 -32.72 -9.98 -1.81
CA SER A 258 -33.07 -9.89 -0.38
C SER A 258 -32.23 -8.86 0.39
N LEU A 259 -31.10 -8.41 -0.17
CA LEU A 259 -30.34 -7.30 0.38
C LEU A 259 -30.99 -5.97 0.00
N THR A 260 -30.94 -5.01 0.90
CA THR A 260 -31.11 -3.60 0.55
C THR A 260 -29.87 -3.07 -0.16
N ARG A 261 -29.98 -1.97 -0.88
CA ARG A 261 -28.85 -1.29 -1.53
C ARG A 261 -27.76 -0.93 -0.52
N ALA A 262 -28.14 -0.44 0.66
CA ALA A 262 -27.19 -0.07 1.72
C ALA A 262 -26.42 -1.29 2.28
N GLU A 263 -27.12 -2.41 2.47
CA GLU A 263 -26.48 -3.66 2.91
C GLU A 263 -25.51 -4.19 1.86
N GLN A 264 -25.92 -4.21 0.58
CA GLN A 264 -25.04 -4.67 -0.50
C GLN A 264 -23.80 -3.77 -0.63
N GLN A 265 -23.95 -2.45 -0.55
CA GLN A 265 -22.83 -1.52 -0.58
C GLN A 265 -21.91 -1.70 0.65
N SER A 266 -22.47 -1.91 1.82
CA SER A 266 -21.67 -2.20 3.02
C SER A 266 -20.83 -3.47 2.87
N LEU A 267 -21.41 -4.56 2.36
CA LEU A 267 -20.71 -5.80 2.06
C LEU A 267 -19.61 -5.59 0.99
N MET A 268 -19.94 -4.83 -0.06
CA MET A 268 -18.98 -4.47 -1.11
C MET A 268 -17.76 -3.78 -0.51
N TYR A 269 -17.93 -2.74 0.33
CA TYR A 269 -16.80 -2.00 0.92
C TYR A 269 -15.96 -2.87 1.84
N GLN A 270 -16.57 -3.73 2.65
CA GLN A 270 -15.86 -4.67 3.50
C GLN A 270 -14.96 -5.61 2.70
N GLN A 271 -15.32 -5.91 1.45
CA GLN A 271 -14.54 -6.79 0.58
C GLN A 271 -13.48 -6.05 -0.23
N ILE A 272 -13.84 -4.89 -0.83
CA ILE A 272 -12.94 -4.19 -1.76
C ILE A 272 -11.88 -3.34 -1.06
N ILE A 273 -12.17 -2.74 0.10
CA ILE A 273 -11.20 -1.86 0.79
C ILE A 273 -9.97 -2.64 1.25
N PRO A 274 -10.08 -3.79 1.95
CA PRO A 274 -8.92 -4.58 2.32
C PRO A 274 -8.12 -5.08 1.09
N TRP A 275 -8.82 -5.51 0.05
CA TRP A 275 -8.20 -5.97 -1.18
C TRP A 275 -7.39 -4.85 -1.88
N LEU A 276 -8.00 -3.68 -2.08
CA LEU A 276 -7.33 -2.52 -2.67
C LEU A 276 -6.17 -2.02 -1.79
N SER A 277 -6.32 -2.05 -0.46
CA SER A 277 -5.26 -1.59 0.44
C SER A 277 -4.00 -2.45 0.34
N TYR A 278 -4.13 -3.74 0.00
CA TYR A 278 -2.98 -4.58 -0.28
C TYR A 278 -2.45 -4.39 -1.72
N PHE A 279 -3.30 -4.61 -2.73
CA PHE A 279 -2.83 -4.66 -4.12
C PHE A 279 -2.42 -3.29 -4.69
N LEU A 280 -2.89 -2.19 -4.12
CA LEU A 280 -2.48 -0.83 -4.51
C LEU A 280 -1.70 -0.10 -3.41
N GLY A 281 -1.88 -0.49 -2.14
CA GLY A 281 -1.26 0.18 -0.99
C GLY A 281 -0.21 -0.68 -0.27
N GLN A 282 -0.02 -1.94 -0.66
CA GLN A 282 0.91 -2.90 -0.05
C GLN A 282 0.70 -3.13 1.46
N SER A 283 -0.54 -2.94 1.95
CA SER A 283 -0.87 -3.16 3.36
C SER A 283 -0.98 -4.64 3.68
N CYS A 284 -0.12 -5.14 4.56
CA CYS A 284 -0.16 -6.52 5.05
C CYS A 284 -1.48 -6.82 5.76
N GLU A 285 -1.95 -5.89 6.58
CA GLU A 285 -3.22 -5.99 7.29
C GLU A 285 -4.40 -6.08 6.31
N GLY A 286 -4.29 -5.39 5.16
CA GLY A 286 -5.28 -5.47 4.08
C GLY A 286 -5.39 -6.88 3.52
N TYR A 287 -4.26 -7.54 3.23
CA TYR A 287 -4.28 -8.91 2.73
C TYR A 287 -4.85 -9.89 3.74
N ALA A 288 -4.37 -9.82 4.98
CA ALA A 288 -4.87 -10.67 6.07
C ALA A 288 -6.38 -10.49 6.27
N ALA A 289 -6.86 -9.23 6.27
CA ALA A 289 -8.30 -8.94 6.38
C ALA A 289 -9.11 -9.50 5.23
N PHE A 290 -8.58 -9.44 4.00
CA PHE A 290 -9.26 -9.97 2.82
C PHE A 290 -9.38 -11.49 2.82
N ILE A 291 -8.32 -12.21 3.24
CA ILE A 291 -8.22 -13.68 3.14
C ILE A 291 -8.74 -14.38 4.40
N GLU A 292 -8.41 -13.88 5.60
CA GLU A 292 -8.62 -14.61 6.85
C GLU A 292 -9.98 -14.37 7.50
N TYR A 293 -10.63 -13.26 7.15
CA TYR A 293 -11.90 -12.87 7.79
C TYR A 293 -13.09 -13.05 6.85
N PRO A 294 -13.79 -14.20 6.89
CA PRO A 294 -14.97 -14.40 6.09
C PRO A 294 -16.07 -13.40 6.48
N ILE A 295 -16.59 -12.71 5.49
CA ILE A 295 -17.68 -11.73 5.66
C ILE A 295 -19.01 -12.47 5.59
N ASN A 296 -19.83 -12.32 6.62
CA ASN A 296 -21.16 -12.93 6.62
C ASN A 296 -22.01 -12.31 5.50
N GLY A 297 -22.64 -13.14 4.67
CA GLY A 297 -23.39 -12.70 3.48
C GLY A 297 -22.57 -12.67 2.18
N ILE A 298 -21.25 -12.99 2.23
CA ILE A 298 -20.41 -13.17 1.05
C ILE A 298 -19.91 -14.62 0.98
N SER A 299 -20.05 -15.25 -0.19
CA SER A 299 -19.37 -16.47 -0.53
C SER A 299 -18.14 -16.13 -1.36
N LEU A 300 -16.96 -16.22 -0.77
CA LEU A 300 -15.68 -15.94 -1.41
C LEU A 300 -15.07 -17.23 -1.98
N ASN A 301 -14.79 -17.24 -3.29
CA ASN A 301 -13.95 -18.22 -3.96
C ASN A 301 -12.66 -17.52 -4.39
N SER A 302 -11.55 -17.86 -3.78
CA SER A 302 -10.24 -17.23 -4.04
C SER A 302 -9.18 -18.29 -4.31
N THR A 303 -8.35 -18.03 -5.31
CA THR A 303 -7.14 -18.80 -5.58
C THR A 303 -5.89 -18.11 -5.06
N CYS A 304 -6.03 -16.90 -4.50
CA CYS A 304 -4.93 -16.22 -3.82
C CYS A 304 -4.46 -17.07 -2.62
N PRO A 305 -3.16 -17.19 -2.38
CA PRO A 305 -2.63 -17.94 -1.25
C PRO A 305 -3.21 -17.46 0.08
N GLY A 306 -3.86 -18.35 0.82
CA GLY A 306 -4.53 -18.03 2.10
C GLY A 306 -3.65 -18.25 3.33
N ASN A 307 -2.45 -18.79 3.17
CA ASN A 307 -1.60 -19.13 4.30
C ASN A 307 -0.31 -18.30 4.27
N ILE A 308 -0.30 -17.23 5.05
CA ILE A 308 0.90 -16.41 5.25
C ILE A 308 1.73 -17.11 6.35
N PRO A 309 3.03 -17.43 6.09
CA PRO A 309 3.87 -18.06 7.09
C PRO A 309 4.09 -17.19 8.32
N ASP A 310 4.03 -17.80 9.51
CA ASP A 310 4.42 -17.12 10.76
C ASP A 310 5.88 -16.65 10.70
N VAL A 311 6.12 -15.41 11.08
CA VAL A 311 7.46 -14.82 11.17
C VAL A 311 7.89 -14.75 12.63
N THR A 312 9.07 -15.29 12.93
CA THR A 312 9.65 -15.27 14.28
C THR A 312 11.10 -14.77 14.21
N ILE A 313 11.42 -13.82 15.08
CA ILE A 313 12.80 -13.33 15.28
C ILE A 313 13.49 -14.19 16.33
N THR A 314 14.70 -14.61 16.04
CA THR A 314 15.64 -15.22 16.98
C THR A 314 16.80 -14.28 17.23
N GLN A 315 17.29 -14.23 18.48
CA GLN A 315 18.47 -13.47 18.84
C GLN A 315 19.64 -14.41 19.19
N ASN A 316 20.77 -14.18 18.56
CA ASN A 316 22.03 -14.85 18.90
C ASN A 316 23.11 -13.80 19.06
N ASN A 317 23.54 -13.53 20.31
CA ASN A 317 24.40 -12.40 20.64
C ASN A 317 23.84 -11.08 20.08
N ASN A 318 24.59 -10.42 19.21
CA ASN A 318 24.22 -9.14 18.59
C ASN A 318 23.54 -9.31 17.22
N THR A 319 23.20 -10.53 16.84
CA THR A 319 22.51 -10.81 15.58
C THR A 319 21.05 -11.16 15.85
N LEU A 320 20.15 -10.42 15.24
CA LEU A 320 18.73 -10.78 15.11
C LEU A 320 18.55 -11.47 13.74
N SER A 321 17.78 -12.55 13.69
CA SER A 321 17.55 -13.26 12.43
C SER A 321 16.20 -13.97 12.43
N THR A 322 15.71 -14.29 11.23
CA THR A 322 14.56 -15.18 11.04
C THR A 322 14.99 -16.40 10.19
N THR A 323 14.28 -17.51 10.38
CA THR A 323 14.36 -18.67 9.50
C THR A 323 13.24 -18.70 8.47
N THR A 324 12.26 -17.80 8.59
CA THR A 324 11.15 -17.70 7.65
C THR A 324 11.66 -17.13 6.33
N GLN A 325 11.47 -17.89 5.25
CA GLN A 325 11.90 -17.47 3.91
C GLN A 325 10.84 -16.58 3.29
N GLY A 326 11.24 -15.38 2.87
CA GLY A 326 10.42 -14.42 2.14
C GLY A 326 11.15 -13.82 0.94
N ASN A 327 10.44 -13.05 0.13
CA ASN A 327 11.00 -12.40 -1.05
C ASN A 327 11.80 -11.15 -0.69
N SER A 328 11.38 -10.46 0.38
CA SER A 328 12.11 -9.32 0.93
C SER A 328 11.78 -9.14 2.41
N TYR A 329 12.59 -8.32 3.09
CA TYR A 329 12.53 -8.11 4.52
C TYR A 329 12.66 -6.62 4.82
N GLN A 330 12.10 -6.17 5.94
CA GLN A 330 12.34 -4.83 6.48
C GLN A 330 12.39 -4.89 8.01
N TRP A 331 13.53 -4.50 8.58
CA TRP A 331 13.68 -4.38 10.03
C TRP A 331 13.16 -3.05 10.53
N TYR A 332 12.57 -3.07 11.71
CA TYR A 332 12.05 -1.91 12.42
C TYR A 332 12.72 -1.79 13.80
N LEU A 333 12.95 -0.57 14.22
CA LEU A 333 13.37 -0.21 15.57
C LEU A 333 12.39 0.79 16.17
N ASN A 334 11.76 0.43 17.30
CA ASN A 334 10.74 1.25 17.98
C ASN A 334 9.58 1.68 17.07
N GLY A 335 9.20 0.84 16.11
CA GLY A 335 8.13 1.09 15.15
C GLY A 335 8.55 1.85 13.88
N GLU A 336 9.81 2.31 13.80
CA GLU A 336 10.32 3.01 12.63
C GLU A 336 11.21 2.09 11.77
N PRO A 337 11.12 2.13 10.43
CA PRO A 337 11.93 1.29 9.56
C PRO A 337 13.41 1.67 9.65
N ILE A 338 14.27 0.67 9.77
CA ILE A 338 15.74 0.85 9.71
C ILE A 338 16.16 0.89 8.26
N LEU A 339 16.58 2.04 7.79
CA LEU A 339 16.87 2.28 6.38
C LEU A 339 18.02 1.37 5.87
N GLY A 340 17.76 0.60 4.82
CA GLY A 340 18.72 -0.31 4.19
C GLY A 340 18.84 -1.69 4.85
N GLU A 341 18.17 -1.94 5.98
CA GLU A 341 18.20 -3.25 6.65
C GLU A 341 17.08 -4.15 6.11
N THR A 342 17.37 -4.79 5.00
CA THR A 342 16.43 -5.58 4.18
C THR A 342 16.85 -7.04 3.99
N ASN A 343 17.69 -7.57 4.88
CA ASN A 343 18.10 -8.97 4.88
C ASN A 343 17.32 -9.79 5.95
N ASP A 344 17.40 -11.11 5.86
CA ASP A 344 16.82 -12.05 6.86
C ASP A 344 17.51 -11.96 8.23
N SER A 345 18.58 -11.20 8.33
CA SER A 345 19.35 -11.00 9.55
C SER A 345 19.82 -9.55 9.69
N LEU A 346 19.89 -9.09 10.94
CA LEU A 346 20.32 -7.74 11.33
C LEU A 346 21.43 -7.84 12.36
N GLN A 347 22.55 -7.15 12.11
CA GLN A 347 23.59 -6.96 13.11
C GLN A 347 23.28 -5.74 13.96
N VAL A 348 22.95 -5.96 15.22
CA VAL A 348 22.76 -4.86 16.18
C VAL A 348 24.11 -4.40 16.68
N SER A 349 24.60 -3.28 16.18
CA SER A 349 25.88 -2.68 16.58
C SER A 349 25.65 -1.38 17.35
N GLY A 350 26.43 -1.15 18.41
CA GLY A 350 26.42 0.10 19.18
C GLY A 350 25.22 0.24 20.13
N ASN A 351 24.87 1.47 20.48
CA ASN A 351 23.83 1.83 21.44
C ASN A 351 22.39 1.79 20.84
N LEU A 352 22.13 0.85 19.98
CA LEU A 352 20.77 0.68 19.41
C LEU A 352 19.92 -0.21 20.31
N SER A 353 19.73 0.23 21.57
CA SER A 353 18.73 -0.37 22.46
C SER A 353 17.33 -0.01 21.99
N GLY A 354 16.42 -0.94 22.06
CA GLY A 354 15.05 -0.72 21.65
C GLY A 354 14.30 -1.99 21.31
N VAL A 355 13.13 -1.81 20.76
CA VAL A 355 12.19 -2.86 20.38
C VAL A 355 12.34 -3.12 18.87
N TYR A 356 12.79 -4.33 18.53
CA TYR A 356 12.96 -4.74 17.14
C TYR A 356 11.79 -5.57 16.68
N GLN A 357 11.37 -5.34 15.44
CA GLN A 357 10.35 -6.09 14.72
C GLN A 357 10.82 -6.30 13.29
N LEU A 358 10.39 -7.40 12.67
CA LEU A 358 10.69 -7.73 11.28
C LEU A 358 9.40 -7.85 10.50
N LEU A 359 9.33 -7.22 9.34
CA LEU A 359 8.31 -7.45 8.33
C LEU A 359 8.92 -8.29 7.21
N VAL A 360 8.22 -9.37 6.85
CA VAL A 360 8.61 -10.26 5.75
C VAL A 360 7.54 -10.20 4.67
N TYR A 361 7.95 -9.97 3.44
CA TYR A 361 7.10 -9.99 2.25
C TYR A 361 7.24 -11.33 1.55
N PHE A 362 6.11 -11.89 1.16
CA PHE A 362 5.99 -13.12 0.39
C PHE A 362 5.50 -12.81 -1.03
N ASP A 363 5.34 -13.82 -1.89
CA ASP A 363 4.76 -13.64 -3.23
C ASP A 363 3.35 -13.00 -3.14
N PHE A 364 2.60 -13.40 -2.10
CA PHE A 364 1.32 -12.78 -1.75
C PHE A 364 1.25 -12.61 -0.24
N GLY A 365 0.86 -11.42 0.18
CA GLY A 365 0.80 -11.05 1.58
C GLY A 365 2.17 -10.74 2.19
N CYS A 366 2.14 -10.27 3.39
CA CYS A 366 3.29 -10.03 4.22
C CYS A 366 2.88 -10.16 5.69
N GLU A 367 3.85 -10.47 6.54
CA GLU A 367 3.61 -10.70 7.96
C GLU A 367 4.69 -10.03 8.81
N TYR A 368 4.25 -9.34 9.85
CA TYR A 368 5.15 -8.89 10.92
C TYR A 368 5.53 -10.04 11.82
N SER A 369 6.74 -9.99 12.38
CA SER A 369 7.15 -10.97 13.36
C SER A 369 6.15 -11.02 14.54
N ASN A 370 5.70 -12.21 14.88
CA ASN A 370 4.76 -12.46 15.97
C ASN A 370 5.41 -12.28 17.35
N ASN A 371 6.73 -12.13 17.41
CA ASN A 371 7.49 -11.73 18.59
C ASN A 371 8.26 -10.44 18.30
N ILE A 372 8.43 -9.64 19.34
CA ILE A 372 9.32 -8.49 19.36
C ILE A 372 10.56 -8.85 20.20
N VAL A 373 11.73 -8.40 19.77
CA VAL A 373 12.97 -8.60 20.53
C VAL A 373 13.40 -7.27 21.10
N THR A 374 13.50 -7.20 22.43
CA THR A 374 14.04 -6.03 23.13
C THR A 374 15.52 -6.21 23.34
N VAL A 375 16.31 -5.37 22.68
CA VAL A 375 17.74 -5.29 22.94
C VAL A 375 17.96 -4.22 24.00
N GLU A 376 18.40 -4.63 25.19
CA GLU A 376 18.81 -3.70 26.22
C GLU A 376 20.12 -3.03 25.85
N GLU A 377 20.28 -1.78 26.31
CA GLU A 377 21.54 -1.07 26.15
C GLU A 377 22.68 -1.93 26.74
N PHE A 378 23.63 -2.32 25.91
CA PHE A 378 24.85 -2.95 26.42
C PHE A 378 25.55 -1.93 27.30
N LYS A 379 25.36 -2.00 28.60
CA LYS A 379 26.23 -1.33 29.58
C LYS A 379 27.60 -1.97 29.50
N THR A 380 28.34 -1.64 28.45
CA THR A 380 29.79 -1.86 28.47
C THR A 380 30.30 -0.94 29.55
N THR A 381 30.63 -1.50 30.72
CA THR A 381 31.36 -0.77 31.76
C THR A 381 32.74 -0.54 31.23
N LEU A 382 32.95 0.60 30.53
CA LEU A 382 34.29 1.05 30.13
C LEU A 382 35.14 1.10 31.37
N GLN A 383 36.23 0.32 31.35
CA GLN A 383 37.20 0.27 32.40
C GLN A 383 38.50 0.92 31.92
N VAL A 384 39.03 1.85 32.69
CA VAL A 384 40.27 2.55 32.45
C VAL A 384 41.22 2.18 33.59
N TYR A 385 42.24 1.39 33.29
CA TYR A 385 43.17 0.89 34.27
C TYR A 385 44.61 0.72 33.72
N PRO A 386 45.65 0.71 34.55
CA PRO A 386 45.64 1.05 35.95
C PRO A 386 45.39 2.53 36.19
N ASN A 387 44.78 2.88 37.32
CA ASN A 387 44.62 4.26 37.75
C ASN A 387 44.81 4.33 39.27
N PRO A 388 45.93 4.85 39.81
CA PRO A 388 46.97 5.62 39.11
C PRO A 388 47.74 4.82 38.03
N ALA A 389 48.03 5.53 36.95
CA ALA A 389 48.74 5.01 35.79
C ALA A 389 50.25 5.32 35.83
N GLY A 390 51.06 4.41 35.34
CA GLY A 390 52.46 4.67 35.06
C GLY A 390 52.69 5.29 33.70
N ASN A 391 53.16 4.49 32.78
CA ASN A 391 53.45 4.89 31.38
C ASN A 391 52.34 4.62 30.40
N PHE A 392 51.30 3.92 30.79
CA PHE A 392 50.15 3.58 29.94
C PHE A 392 48.88 3.38 30.77
N ILE A 393 47.77 3.41 30.06
CA ILE A 393 46.47 2.91 30.51
C ILE A 393 45.88 1.96 29.47
N GLU A 394 45.16 0.98 29.91
CA GLU A 394 44.35 0.08 29.09
C GLU A 394 42.89 0.47 29.17
N ILE A 395 42.19 0.43 28.04
CA ILE A 395 40.77 0.66 27.93
C ILE A 395 40.13 -0.68 27.56
N LYS A 396 39.23 -1.16 28.41
CA LYS A 396 38.43 -2.37 28.20
C LYS A 396 36.96 -2.08 28.10
N GLY A 397 36.25 -2.80 27.24
CA GLY A 397 34.82 -2.65 27.03
C GLY A 397 34.49 -1.54 26.04
N LEU A 398 35.31 -1.31 25.01
CA LEU A 398 35.02 -0.38 23.92
C LEU A 398 33.86 -0.91 23.07
N PRO A 399 32.78 -0.11 22.88
CA PRO A 399 31.59 -0.57 22.19
C PRO A 399 31.73 -0.64 20.66
N VAL A 400 32.77 -0.03 20.08
CA VAL A 400 32.92 0.11 18.61
C VAL A 400 34.38 0.09 18.19
N VAL A 401 34.67 -0.46 17.03
CA VAL A 401 35.96 -0.33 16.32
C VAL A 401 36.12 1.12 15.85
N ASN A 402 37.32 1.71 16.04
CA ASN A 402 37.63 3.12 15.73
C ASN A 402 37.07 4.18 16.68
N CYS A 403 37.13 3.96 17.98
CA CYS A 403 36.74 4.93 18.99
C CYS A 403 37.79 6.03 19.16
N SER A 404 37.46 7.29 18.94
CA SER A 404 38.39 8.42 19.16
C SER A 404 38.50 8.75 20.65
N TYR A 405 39.73 9.09 21.09
CA TYR A 405 40.00 9.59 22.45
C TYR A 405 40.74 10.92 22.42
N SER A 406 40.55 11.71 23.48
CA SER A 406 41.30 12.92 23.76
C SER A 406 41.65 12.99 25.24
N VAL A 407 42.89 13.41 25.55
CA VAL A 407 43.37 13.62 26.94
C VAL A 407 43.60 15.12 27.14
N PHE A 408 43.05 15.65 28.24
CA PHE A 408 43.17 17.05 28.65
C PHE A 408 43.82 17.15 30.02
N ASN A 409 44.59 18.22 30.29
CA ASN A 409 45.01 18.55 31.61
C ASN A 409 43.92 19.18 32.46
N LEU A 410 44.14 19.49 33.74
CA LEU A 410 43.16 20.09 34.62
C LEU A 410 42.69 21.49 34.22
N HIS A 411 43.46 22.15 33.31
CA HIS A 411 43.10 23.46 32.76
C HIS A 411 42.28 23.35 31.44
N GLY A 412 41.94 22.12 31.02
CA GLY A 412 41.23 21.88 29.79
C GLY A 412 42.07 21.97 28.52
N GLN A 413 43.42 22.03 28.62
CA GLN A 413 44.30 22.04 27.46
C GLN A 413 44.47 20.64 26.94
N PHE A 414 44.34 20.47 25.61
CA PHE A 414 44.56 19.22 24.90
C PHE A 414 46.01 18.77 25.01
N MET A 415 46.23 17.54 25.45
CA MET A 415 47.52 16.94 25.66
C MET A 415 47.87 15.89 24.62
N GLN A 416 46.91 15.03 24.29
CA GLN A 416 47.09 13.93 23.35
C GLN A 416 45.71 13.40 22.89
N GLY A 417 45.68 12.80 21.69
CA GLY A 417 44.50 12.11 21.16
C GLY A 417 44.88 11.07 20.10
N GLY A 418 43.90 10.24 19.77
CA GLY A 418 44.07 9.16 18.79
C GLY A 418 42.81 8.35 18.62
N THR A 419 42.95 7.19 17.98
CA THR A 419 41.85 6.23 17.75
C THR A 419 42.21 4.87 18.34
N LEU A 420 41.25 4.24 19.00
CA LEU A 420 41.35 2.91 19.59
C LEU A 420 40.64 1.92 18.67
N ASN A 421 41.21 0.75 18.43
CA ASN A 421 40.79 -0.16 17.35
C ASN A 421 40.32 -1.54 17.83
N ALA A 422 40.27 -1.81 19.12
CA ALA A 422 39.91 -3.13 19.69
C ALA A 422 39.16 -3.03 21.00
N ASP A 423 38.55 -4.13 21.42
CA ASP A 423 37.86 -4.26 22.73
C ASP A 423 38.76 -3.95 23.94
N CYS A 424 40.08 -4.06 23.75
CA CYS A 424 41.08 -3.66 24.73
C CYS A 424 42.23 -3.01 23.97
N ASP A 425 42.43 -1.72 24.18
CA ASP A 425 43.53 -0.98 23.55
C ASP A 425 44.29 -0.16 24.59
N THR A 426 45.55 0.18 24.26
CA THR A 426 46.50 0.81 25.17
C THR A 426 46.78 2.25 24.75
N ILE A 427 46.61 3.20 25.67
CA ILE A 427 47.05 4.58 25.51
C ILE A 427 48.38 4.78 26.24
N LEU A 428 49.44 5.12 25.49
CA LEU A 428 50.75 5.41 26.05
C LEU A 428 50.75 6.84 26.62
N LEU A 429 51.25 6.98 27.86
CA LEU A 429 51.28 8.23 28.60
C LEU A 429 52.73 8.75 28.88
N ASN A 430 53.73 8.09 28.32
CA ASN A 430 55.16 8.33 28.59
C ASN A 430 55.64 9.78 28.34
N LYS A 431 54.93 10.52 27.51
CA LYS A 431 55.25 11.92 27.18
C LYS A 431 54.55 12.94 28.06
N MET A 432 53.71 12.47 28.99
CA MET A 432 52.94 13.33 29.88
C MET A 432 53.57 13.40 31.26
N PRO A 433 53.63 14.58 31.91
CA PRO A 433 54.09 14.71 33.28
C PRO A 433 53.22 13.96 34.28
N GLU A 434 53.74 13.68 35.48
CA GLU A 434 52.94 13.23 36.61
C GLU A 434 51.87 14.29 36.94
N GLY A 435 50.66 13.81 37.26
CA GLY A 435 49.52 14.67 37.52
C GLY A 435 48.17 14.06 37.23
N ALA A 436 47.12 14.83 37.37
CA ALA A 436 45.76 14.44 37.06
C ALA A 436 45.31 14.97 35.67
N TYR A 437 44.60 14.12 34.92
CA TYR A 437 44.18 14.38 33.59
C TYR A 437 42.71 13.92 33.40
N PHE A 438 42.06 14.39 32.35
CA PHE A 438 40.75 13.92 31.90
C PHE A 438 40.96 13.21 30.58
N LEU A 439 40.57 11.94 30.53
CA LEU A 439 40.43 11.18 29.29
C LEU A 439 38.96 11.30 28.84
N GLN A 440 38.73 11.87 27.69
CA GLN A 440 37.46 11.88 27.01
C GLN A 440 37.42 10.76 25.99
N LEU A 441 36.37 9.91 26.07
CA LEU A 441 36.18 8.74 25.23
C LEU A 441 34.71 8.59 24.91
N ASN A 442 34.32 8.71 23.66
CA ASN A 442 32.94 8.57 23.21
C ASN A 442 31.93 9.42 24.03
N GLY A 443 32.30 10.67 24.38
CA GLY A 443 31.48 11.58 25.18
C GLY A 443 31.52 11.32 26.71
N LEU A 444 32.15 10.27 27.16
CA LEU A 444 32.40 9.99 28.56
C LEU A 444 33.73 10.58 29.03
N ASN A 445 33.81 11.06 30.26
CA ASN A 445 35.02 11.62 30.86
C ASN A 445 35.48 10.75 32.01
N PHE A 446 36.78 10.35 31.96
CA PHE A 446 37.45 9.57 32.98
C PHE A 446 38.58 10.38 33.59
N LYS A 447 38.67 10.39 34.93
CA LYS A 447 39.83 10.94 35.59
C LYS A 447 40.98 9.93 35.57
N VAL A 448 42.12 10.32 35.05
CA VAL A 448 43.35 9.54 35.00
C VAL A 448 44.44 10.23 35.83
N VAL A 449 45.06 9.52 36.74
CA VAL A 449 46.18 10.03 37.55
C VAL A 449 47.44 9.35 37.11
N ILE A 450 48.44 10.12 36.65
CA ILE A 450 49.74 9.61 36.27
C ILE A 450 50.68 9.73 37.46
N GLN A 451 51.21 8.60 37.93
CA GLN A 451 52.14 8.50 39.04
C GLN A 451 53.21 7.44 38.67
N ARG A 452 54.46 7.83 38.64
CA ARG A 452 55.59 6.94 38.25
C ARG A 452 56.50 6.67 39.41
#